data_878357e2efb323ae7cc81b1e531c0766
#
_entry.id   878357e2efb323ae7cc81b1e531c0766
#
_cell.length_a   1.000
_cell.length_b   1.000
_cell.length_c   1.000
_cell.angle_alpha   90.00
_cell.angle_beta   90.00
_cell.angle_gamma   90.00
#
_symmetry.space_group_name_H-M   'P 1'
#
loop_
_entity.id
_entity.type
_entity.pdbx_description
1 polymer ?
#
loop_
_entity_poly.entity_id
_entity_poly.type
_entity_poly.pdbx_seq_one_letter_code
_entity_poly.pdbx_strand_id
1 'polypeptide(L)'
;MLATSSFAIPAMRMWRSIKQVDGTVLKVMTVGDEHFNYALTDDGIPLLPHDGNYYYARIEDNQLVATSVLAHEKGLRKDREELVAAALQQVRQLQRQKEIHVSSKPFGQGFGTTWEGKKKGLVVLVEFEDMAFKNPKDVLTLRPRENDVKSLYENMLNKEGYTNNNGAIGSVHDYFLDQSNGKFDLTFDVIGPVKLKHPYKYYGEHTSRQNDANAPQMIIDACNAIKEQVDFRQYDWDGDGEVEQVYVVYAGEGEATGGNANTIWPHKYSLSDVGLNALTFNGITINTYACSNEIIRAQLNGKERVFYSGIGTICHEFSHCLGLPDFYDTRGGNNVGSGRYDLMCAGSYNGGPESIMNAYNVSIQN
;
A
#
# COMPACT_ATOMS: atom_id res chain seq x y z
N MET A 1 18.51 20.30 2.30
CA MET A 1 17.31 19.46 2.37
C MET A 1 17.72 18.08 1.91
N LEU A 2 17.71 17.11 2.79
CA LEU A 2 17.92 15.71 2.44
C LEU A 2 16.66 15.25 1.67
N ALA A 3 16.83 14.74 0.47
CA ALA A 3 15.73 14.16 -0.27
C ALA A 3 15.28 12.90 0.48
N THR A 4 14.09 12.94 1.02
CA THR A 4 13.46 11.84 1.72
C THR A 4 13.03 10.80 0.70
N SER A 5 13.46 9.56 0.89
CA SER A 5 13.03 8.44 0.05
C SER A 5 11.74 7.88 0.66
N SER A 6 10.61 8.24 0.09
CA SER A 6 9.35 7.56 0.31
C SER A 6 9.29 6.34 -0.59
N PHE A 7 8.67 5.28 -0.11
CA PHE A 7 8.56 4.01 -0.81
C PHE A 7 7.15 3.43 -0.59
N ALA A 8 6.51 2.96 -1.66
CA ALA A 8 5.23 2.27 -1.58
C ALA A 8 4.98 1.40 -2.81
N ILE A 9 4.06 0.47 -2.69
CA ILE A 9 3.65 -0.38 -3.82
C ILE A 9 3.03 0.44 -4.95
N PRO A 10 3.25 0.06 -6.23
CA PRO A 10 2.54 0.66 -7.35
C PRO A 10 1.04 0.33 -7.29
N ALA A 11 0.20 1.13 -7.94
CA ALA A 11 -1.22 0.82 -8.05
C ALA A 11 -1.45 -0.58 -8.62
N MET A 12 -2.36 -1.34 -8.02
CA MET A 12 -2.86 -2.59 -8.57
C MET A 12 -3.71 -2.28 -9.81
N ARG A 13 -3.15 -2.53 -11.01
CA ARG A 13 -3.81 -2.23 -12.29
C ARG A 13 -4.99 -3.16 -12.54
N MET A 14 -6.11 -2.85 -11.93
CA MET A 14 -7.35 -3.61 -12.01
C MET A 14 -8.52 -2.71 -12.40
N TRP A 15 -9.36 -3.17 -13.34
CA TRP A 15 -10.56 -2.47 -13.74
C TRP A 15 -11.66 -2.58 -12.67
N ARG A 16 -12.27 -1.46 -12.34
CA ARG A 16 -13.40 -1.38 -11.40
C ARG A 16 -14.55 -0.60 -12.01
N SER A 17 -15.77 -0.96 -11.61
CA SER A 17 -16.98 -0.24 -12.03
C SER A 17 -17.46 0.65 -10.89
N ILE A 18 -17.52 1.93 -11.12
CA ILE A 18 -17.95 2.95 -10.14
C ILE A 18 -19.29 3.51 -10.58
N LYS A 19 -20.27 3.52 -9.68
CA LYS A 19 -21.54 4.20 -9.90
C LYS A 19 -21.36 5.68 -9.55
N GLN A 20 -21.57 6.55 -10.52
CA GLN A 20 -21.46 8.00 -10.39
C GLN A 20 -22.73 8.64 -9.82
N VAL A 21 -22.65 9.90 -9.41
CA VAL A 21 -23.76 10.66 -8.80
C VAL A 21 -24.97 10.79 -9.72
N ASP A 22 -24.78 10.80 -11.03
CA ASP A 22 -25.85 10.85 -12.04
C ASP A 22 -26.47 9.49 -12.34
N GLY A 23 -26.02 8.43 -11.65
CA GLY A 23 -26.51 7.07 -11.80
C GLY A 23 -25.81 6.25 -12.90
N THR A 24 -24.95 6.85 -13.70
CA THR A 24 -24.14 6.13 -14.70
C THR A 24 -23.08 5.25 -14.03
N VAL A 25 -22.60 4.25 -14.75
CA VAL A 25 -21.48 3.40 -14.31
C VAL A 25 -20.28 3.72 -15.17
N LEU A 26 -19.17 4.02 -14.53
CA LEU A 26 -17.87 4.30 -15.15
C LEU A 26 -16.88 3.21 -14.77
N LYS A 27 -16.16 2.69 -15.77
CA LYS A 27 -15.08 1.72 -15.57
C LYS A 27 -13.75 2.45 -15.47
N VAL A 28 -13.06 2.26 -14.35
CA VAL A 28 -11.81 2.96 -14.06
C VAL A 28 -10.70 1.99 -13.65
N MET A 29 -9.46 2.38 -13.90
CA MET A 29 -8.26 1.69 -13.44
C MET A 29 -7.32 2.69 -12.79
N THR A 30 -6.95 2.49 -11.53
CA THR A 30 -5.94 3.29 -10.84
C THR A 30 -4.55 2.97 -11.37
N VAL A 31 -3.72 4.00 -11.54
CA VAL A 31 -2.32 3.90 -11.98
C VAL A 31 -1.45 4.89 -11.20
N GLY A 32 -0.16 4.59 -11.09
CA GLY A 32 0.79 5.42 -10.35
C GLY A 32 1.19 4.79 -9.03
N ASP A 33 1.61 5.62 -8.10
CA ASP A 33 2.09 5.29 -6.77
C ASP A 33 1.59 6.34 -5.75
N GLU A 34 2.06 6.29 -4.52
CA GLU A 34 1.68 7.23 -3.44
C GLU A 34 2.04 8.69 -3.74
N HIS A 35 3.04 8.93 -4.59
CA HIS A 35 3.47 10.28 -4.96
C HIS A 35 2.68 10.89 -6.10
N PHE A 36 2.25 10.04 -7.03
CA PHE A 36 1.52 10.45 -8.21
C PHE A 36 0.62 9.35 -8.73
N ASN A 37 -0.64 9.41 -8.36
CA ASN A 37 -1.66 8.49 -8.83
C ASN A 37 -2.85 9.21 -9.47
N TYR A 38 -3.53 8.50 -10.35
CA TYR A 38 -4.75 8.93 -11.01
C TYR A 38 -5.50 7.71 -11.56
N ALA A 39 -6.73 7.89 -12.00
CA ALA A 39 -7.46 6.84 -12.69
C ALA A 39 -7.43 7.05 -14.21
N LEU A 40 -7.68 5.97 -14.93
CA LEU A 40 -7.85 5.97 -16.39
C LEU A 40 -9.21 5.41 -16.77
N THR A 41 -9.84 5.97 -17.81
CA THR A 41 -10.91 5.32 -18.55
C THR A 41 -10.36 4.17 -19.39
N ASP A 42 -11.22 3.30 -19.94
CA ASP A 42 -10.83 2.19 -20.83
C ASP A 42 -10.16 2.67 -22.14
N ASP A 43 -10.48 3.87 -22.60
CA ASP A 43 -9.82 4.53 -23.72
C ASP A 43 -8.64 5.44 -23.30
N GLY A 44 -8.21 5.37 -22.04
CA GLY A 44 -6.97 5.94 -21.54
C GLY A 44 -7.02 7.43 -21.18
N ILE A 45 -8.20 7.98 -20.92
CA ILE A 45 -8.35 9.37 -20.49
C ILE A 45 -8.10 9.47 -18.98
N PRO A 46 -7.26 10.43 -18.51
CA PRO A 46 -6.96 10.60 -17.11
C PRO A 46 -8.14 11.19 -16.33
N LEU A 47 -8.32 10.67 -15.12
CA LEU A 47 -9.38 11.02 -14.20
C LEU A 47 -8.82 11.28 -12.81
N LEU A 48 -9.45 12.19 -12.07
CA LEU A 48 -9.24 12.35 -10.63
C LEU A 48 -10.54 12.14 -9.87
N PRO A 49 -10.48 11.47 -8.71
CA PRO A 49 -11.64 11.30 -7.84
C PRO A 49 -11.95 12.58 -7.07
N HIS A 50 -13.25 12.89 -6.91
CA HIS A 50 -13.73 13.94 -6.02
C HIS A 50 -15.12 13.55 -5.50
N ASP A 51 -15.30 13.55 -4.18
CA ASP A 51 -16.56 13.18 -3.50
C ASP A 51 -17.19 11.87 -4.00
N GLY A 52 -16.36 10.83 -4.17
CA GLY A 52 -16.78 9.51 -4.62
C GLY A 52 -17.13 9.39 -6.10
N ASN A 53 -16.95 10.46 -6.87
CA ASN A 53 -17.13 10.50 -8.33
C ASN A 53 -15.80 10.73 -9.03
N TYR A 54 -15.76 10.47 -10.34
CA TYR A 54 -14.58 10.69 -11.16
C TYR A 54 -14.84 11.79 -12.19
N TYR A 55 -13.90 12.72 -12.27
CA TYR A 55 -13.92 13.85 -13.19
C TYR A 55 -12.74 13.75 -14.14
N TYR A 56 -12.89 14.22 -15.38
CA TYR A 56 -11.75 14.34 -16.27
C TYR A 56 -10.68 15.22 -15.65
N ALA A 57 -9.42 14.80 -15.78
CA ALA A 57 -8.28 15.51 -15.23
C ALA A 57 -7.48 16.20 -16.33
N ARG A 58 -7.07 17.43 -16.12
CA ARG A 58 -6.19 18.21 -16.99
C ARG A 58 -4.93 18.64 -16.26
N ILE A 59 -3.93 19.07 -17.02
CA ILE A 59 -2.71 19.59 -16.43
C ILE A 59 -2.81 21.12 -16.35
N GLU A 60 -2.62 21.65 -15.14
CA GLU A 60 -2.43 23.06 -14.86
C GLU A 60 -1.18 23.21 -14.01
N ASP A 61 -0.30 24.16 -14.38
CA ASP A 61 0.94 24.47 -13.65
C ASP A 61 1.77 23.20 -13.30
N ASN A 62 1.85 22.29 -14.27
CA ASN A 62 2.56 21.00 -14.13
C ASN A 62 1.96 20.03 -13.06
N GLN A 63 0.69 20.23 -12.70
CA GLN A 63 -0.08 19.35 -11.81
C GLN A 63 -1.31 18.81 -12.52
N LEU A 64 -1.73 17.62 -12.14
CA LEU A 64 -2.98 17.04 -12.59
C LEU A 64 -4.12 17.60 -11.73
N VAL A 65 -5.10 18.24 -12.36
CA VAL A 65 -6.22 18.90 -11.68
C VAL A 65 -7.55 18.38 -12.25
N ALA A 66 -8.50 18.07 -11.37
CA ALA A 66 -9.83 17.66 -11.79
C ALA A 66 -10.55 18.82 -12.50
N THR A 67 -11.21 18.53 -13.61
CA THR A 67 -12.14 19.47 -14.23
C THR A 67 -13.50 19.43 -13.52
N SER A 68 -14.41 20.32 -13.88
CA SER A 68 -15.81 20.25 -13.44
C SER A 68 -16.68 19.29 -14.26
N VAL A 69 -16.10 18.51 -15.18
CA VAL A 69 -16.83 17.63 -16.09
C VAL A 69 -16.80 16.20 -15.55
N LEU A 70 -17.96 15.70 -15.13
CA LEU A 70 -18.14 14.31 -14.68
C LEU A 70 -17.78 13.37 -15.84
N ALA A 71 -16.99 12.33 -15.54
CA ALA A 71 -16.49 11.44 -16.57
C ALA A 71 -17.48 10.31 -16.88
N HIS A 72 -17.58 9.92 -18.14
CA HIS A 72 -18.44 8.85 -18.61
C HIS A 72 -17.69 7.85 -19.50
N GLU A 73 -18.25 6.66 -19.63
CA GLU A 73 -17.83 5.69 -20.65
C GLU A 73 -17.95 6.32 -22.04
N LYS A 74 -17.02 5.97 -22.93
CA LYS A 74 -16.96 6.54 -24.28
C LYS A 74 -18.31 6.59 -25.01
N GLY A 75 -19.12 5.54 -24.90
CA GLY A 75 -20.43 5.47 -25.55
C GLY A 75 -21.53 6.32 -24.93
N LEU A 76 -21.29 6.93 -23.76
CA LEU A 76 -22.23 7.79 -23.03
C LEU A 76 -21.85 9.27 -23.08
N ARG A 77 -20.70 9.63 -23.64
CA ARG A 77 -20.19 11.00 -23.71
C ARG A 77 -21.04 11.85 -24.65
N LYS A 78 -21.25 13.11 -24.25
CA LYS A 78 -21.87 14.14 -25.08
C LYS A 78 -20.80 14.92 -25.86
N ASP A 79 -21.17 15.62 -26.91
CA ASP A 79 -20.24 16.34 -27.81
C ASP A 79 -19.20 17.21 -27.08
N ARG A 80 -19.64 17.96 -26.06
CA ARG A 80 -18.73 18.79 -25.24
C ARG A 80 -17.76 17.95 -24.42
N GLU A 81 -18.19 16.82 -23.97
CA GLU A 81 -17.40 15.88 -23.18
C GLU A 81 -16.38 15.14 -24.05
N GLU A 82 -16.76 14.75 -25.27
CA GLU A 82 -15.82 14.19 -26.25
C GLU A 82 -14.71 15.17 -26.61
N LEU A 83 -15.00 16.48 -26.71
CA LEU A 83 -13.96 17.51 -26.93
C LEU A 83 -12.98 17.59 -25.75
N VAL A 84 -13.49 17.52 -24.52
CA VAL A 84 -12.62 17.49 -23.31
C VAL A 84 -11.77 16.23 -23.31
N ALA A 85 -12.37 15.07 -23.54
CA ALA A 85 -11.67 13.80 -23.59
C ALA A 85 -10.57 13.77 -24.66
N ALA A 86 -10.86 14.26 -25.87
CA ALA A 86 -9.89 14.33 -26.96
C ALA A 86 -8.70 15.26 -26.65
N ALA A 87 -8.94 16.39 -25.96
CA ALA A 87 -7.88 17.31 -25.53
C ALA A 87 -6.95 16.70 -24.47
N LEU A 88 -7.43 15.74 -23.68
CA LEU A 88 -6.70 15.14 -22.55
C LEU A 88 -5.83 13.94 -22.95
N GLN A 89 -5.98 13.37 -24.12
CA GLN A 89 -5.10 12.29 -24.61
C GLN A 89 -3.61 12.67 -24.67
N GLN A 90 -3.29 13.97 -24.66
CA GLN A 90 -1.90 14.48 -24.68
C GLN A 90 -1.18 14.41 -23.33
N VAL A 91 -1.85 14.03 -22.24
CA VAL A 91 -1.24 13.94 -20.88
C VAL A 91 -0.07 12.96 -20.83
N ARG A 92 -0.03 11.96 -21.71
CA ARG A 92 1.10 11.03 -21.84
C ARG A 92 2.45 11.71 -22.18
N GLN A 93 2.43 12.94 -22.71
CA GLN A 93 3.67 13.66 -23.06
C GLN A 93 4.26 14.45 -21.88
N LEU A 94 3.45 14.83 -20.90
CA LEU A 94 3.89 15.66 -19.77
C LEU A 94 4.56 14.86 -18.65
N GLN A 95 4.25 13.59 -18.51
CA GLN A 95 4.95 12.67 -17.60
C GLN A 95 6.44 12.53 -17.92
N ARG A 96 6.86 12.83 -19.15
CA ARG A 96 8.27 12.79 -19.59
C ARG A 96 9.09 14.01 -19.17
N GLN A 97 8.47 15.09 -18.71
CA GLN A 97 9.15 16.37 -18.43
C GLN A 97 9.34 16.68 -16.94
N LYS A 98 8.81 15.88 -16.02
CA LYS A 98 9.17 16.06 -14.60
C LYS A 98 10.64 15.73 -14.43
N GLU A 99 11.44 16.79 -14.21
CA GLU A 99 12.86 16.66 -13.94
C GLU A 99 13.14 15.72 -12.77
N ILE A 100 14.06 14.85 -13.04
CA ILE A 100 14.57 13.81 -12.18
C ILE A 100 15.37 14.45 -11.06
N HIS A 101 14.82 14.63 -9.89
CA HIS A 101 15.63 14.68 -8.69
C HIS A 101 15.95 13.24 -8.28
N VAL A 102 16.89 12.66 -8.99
CA VAL A 102 17.55 11.43 -8.54
C VAL A 102 18.25 11.78 -7.23
N SER A 103 17.82 11.16 -6.13
CA SER A 103 18.70 11.02 -4.98
C SER A 103 20.00 10.42 -5.52
N SER A 104 21.06 11.22 -5.51
CA SER A 104 22.38 10.84 -6.06
C SER A 104 23.14 9.90 -5.13
N LYS A 105 22.48 9.10 -4.31
CA LYS A 105 23.16 8.00 -3.63
C LYS A 105 23.41 6.92 -4.67
N PRO A 106 24.68 6.62 -5.00
CA PRO A 106 24.98 5.54 -5.92
C PRO A 106 24.37 4.25 -5.40
N PHE A 107 23.80 3.47 -6.30
CA PHE A 107 23.39 2.09 -6.03
C PHE A 107 24.55 1.39 -5.29
N GLY A 108 24.34 0.96 -4.04
CA GLY A 108 25.38 0.34 -3.21
C GLY A 108 25.97 1.18 -2.06
N GLN A 109 25.63 2.47 -1.93
CA GLN A 109 26.05 3.27 -0.76
C GLN A 109 24.94 3.45 0.28
N GLY A 110 24.21 2.43 0.58
CA GLY A 110 23.16 2.43 1.61
C GLY A 110 22.80 1.02 2.08
N PHE A 111 23.36 0.02 1.46
CA PHE A 111 23.21 -1.39 1.89
C PHE A 111 24.29 -1.75 2.94
N GLY A 112 24.39 -0.93 3.99
CA GLY A 112 25.48 -1.03 4.94
C GLY A 112 25.30 -2.05 6.06
N THR A 113 24.07 -2.48 6.32
CA THR A 113 23.79 -3.41 7.41
C THR A 113 23.26 -4.71 6.83
N THR A 114 24.01 -5.78 7.01
CA THR A 114 23.52 -7.13 6.69
C THR A 114 22.75 -7.64 7.90
N TRP A 115 21.45 -7.73 7.78
CA TRP A 115 20.60 -8.29 8.82
C TRP A 115 20.67 -9.81 8.79
N GLU A 116 21.19 -10.42 9.84
CA GLU A 116 21.29 -11.87 9.99
C GLU A 116 20.80 -12.30 11.39
N GLY A 117 20.53 -13.59 11.52
CA GLY A 117 20.07 -14.20 12.76
C GLY A 117 18.60 -13.96 13.06
N LYS A 118 18.23 -14.22 14.32
CA LYS A 118 16.85 -14.05 14.78
C LYS A 118 16.55 -12.59 15.03
N LYS A 119 15.50 -12.11 14.40
CA LYS A 119 14.99 -10.75 14.57
C LYS A 119 13.50 -10.79 14.83
N LYS A 120 13.01 -9.76 15.50
CA LYS A 120 11.59 -9.63 15.84
C LYS A 120 11.04 -8.32 15.30
N GLY A 121 9.96 -8.39 14.52
CA GLY A 121 9.20 -7.24 14.03
C GLY A 121 7.96 -7.00 14.89
N LEU A 122 7.43 -5.80 14.84
CA LEU A 122 6.18 -5.41 15.51
C LEU A 122 5.11 -5.12 14.46
N VAL A 123 3.99 -5.82 14.53
CA VAL A 123 2.79 -5.57 13.72
C VAL A 123 1.63 -5.15 14.61
N VAL A 124 1.05 -4.00 14.33
CA VAL A 124 -0.12 -3.47 15.03
C VAL A 124 -1.34 -3.54 14.13
N LEU A 125 -2.38 -4.23 14.59
CA LEU A 125 -3.67 -4.28 13.90
C LEU A 125 -4.51 -3.08 14.34
N VAL A 126 -4.98 -2.26 13.39
CA VAL A 126 -5.67 -1.00 13.64
C VAL A 126 -7.07 -1.01 13.07
N GLU A 127 -8.05 -0.69 13.91
CA GLU A 127 -9.42 -0.35 13.53
C GLU A 127 -9.65 1.15 13.67
N PHE A 128 -10.56 1.67 12.84
CA PHE A 128 -10.98 3.07 12.92
C PHE A 128 -12.32 3.20 13.67
N GLU A 129 -12.72 4.42 13.99
CA GLU A 129 -14.01 4.67 14.65
C GLU A 129 -15.18 4.03 13.87
N ASP A 130 -15.14 4.14 12.55
CA ASP A 130 -16.19 3.72 11.60
C ASP A 130 -15.84 2.46 10.79
N MET A 131 -14.65 1.91 10.95
CA MET A 131 -14.19 0.74 10.19
C MET A 131 -13.49 -0.27 11.09
N ALA A 132 -14.07 -1.47 11.20
CA ALA A 132 -13.50 -2.62 11.89
C ALA A 132 -13.00 -3.66 10.88
N PHE A 133 -12.08 -4.52 11.31
CA PHE A 133 -11.65 -5.68 10.54
C PHE A 133 -12.84 -6.58 10.19
N LYS A 134 -12.77 -7.18 9.03
CA LYS A 134 -13.73 -8.21 8.62
C LYS A 134 -13.48 -9.49 9.42
N ASN A 135 -14.55 -10.14 9.83
CA ASN A 135 -14.39 -11.47 10.41
C ASN A 135 -13.86 -12.41 9.30
N PRO A 136 -12.79 -13.18 9.55
CA PRO A 136 -12.26 -14.12 8.57
C PRO A 136 -13.30 -15.07 7.97
N LYS A 137 -14.36 -15.41 8.71
CA LYS A 137 -15.45 -16.28 8.25
C LYS A 137 -16.37 -15.59 7.22
N ASP A 138 -16.42 -14.27 7.21
CA ASP A 138 -17.32 -13.49 6.34
C ASP A 138 -16.62 -13.03 5.06
N VAL A 139 -15.29 -13.04 5.02
CA VAL A 139 -14.53 -12.76 3.82
C VAL A 139 -14.52 -14.02 2.95
N LEU A 140 -14.89 -13.85 1.68
CA LEU A 140 -14.96 -14.94 0.69
C LEU A 140 -13.56 -15.40 0.29
N THR A 141 -12.79 -15.70 1.25
CA THR A 141 -11.60 -16.50 1.08
C THR A 141 -11.99 -17.93 1.34
N LEU A 142 -11.58 -18.78 0.49
CA LEU A 142 -11.88 -20.21 0.48
C LEU A 142 -11.57 -20.85 1.86
N ARG A 143 -12.48 -20.66 2.82
CA ARG A 143 -12.43 -21.25 4.17
C ARG A 143 -11.21 -20.82 5.00
N PRO A 144 -11.17 -19.61 5.57
CA PRO A 144 -10.19 -19.29 6.60
C PRO A 144 -10.34 -20.29 7.76
N ARG A 145 -9.24 -20.82 8.24
CA ARG A 145 -9.22 -21.69 9.41
C ARG A 145 -9.23 -20.90 10.71
N GLU A 146 -8.86 -19.66 10.60
CA GLU A 146 -8.74 -18.74 11.73
C GLU A 146 -10.12 -18.25 12.17
N ASN A 147 -10.29 -18.12 13.50
CA ASN A 147 -11.55 -17.69 14.09
C ASN A 147 -11.65 -16.18 14.25
N ASP A 148 -10.53 -15.50 14.25
CA ASP A 148 -10.41 -14.05 14.43
C ASP A 148 -9.24 -13.48 13.61
N VAL A 149 -9.23 -12.16 13.45
CA VAL A 149 -8.25 -11.47 12.63
C VAL A 149 -6.84 -11.54 13.19
N LYS A 150 -6.69 -11.54 14.51
CA LYS A 150 -5.36 -11.62 15.14
C LYS A 150 -4.70 -12.96 14.82
N SER A 151 -5.41 -14.05 15.04
CA SER A 151 -4.92 -15.41 14.69
C SER A 151 -4.62 -15.55 13.20
N LEU A 152 -5.40 -14.88 12.33
CA LEU A 152 -5.11 -14.84 10.90
C LEU A 152 -3.74 -14.21 10.63
N TYR A 153 -3.48 -13.00 11.15
CA TYR A 153 -2.20 -12.32 10.93
C TYR A 153 -1.04 -13.00 11.64
N GLU A 154 -1.22 -13.54 12.84
CA GLU A 154 -0.19 -14.37 13.51
C GLU A 154 0.26 -15.54 12.62
N ASN A 155 -0.70 -16.22 11.98
CA ASN A 155 -0.39 -17.32 11.05
C ASN A 155 0.25 -16.83 9.74
N MET A 156 -0.30 -15.78 9.12
CA MET A 156 0.23 -15.22 7.88
C MET A 156 1.65 -14.69 8.04
N LEU A 157 1.98 -14.17 9.20
CA LEU A 157 3.28 -13.58 9.47
C LEU A 157 4.33 -14.61 9.89
N ASN A 158 3.95 -15.59 10.74
CA ASN A 158 4.92 -16.39 11.47
C ASN A 158 4.88 -17.90 11.20
N LYS A 159 3.75 -18.42 10.74
CA LYS A 159 3.58 -19.87 10.71
C LYS A 159 4.37 -20.52 9.59
N GLU A 160 5.35 -21.34 9.95
CA GLU A 160 6.13 -22.12 9.01
C GLU A 160 5.23 -22.99 8.12
N GLY A 161 5.49 -22.96 6.81
CA GLY A 161 4.72 -23.67 5.81
C GLY A 161 3.23 -23.26 5.78
N TYR A 162 2.91 -22.01 6.13
CA TYR A 162 1.52 -21.56 6.16
C TYR A 162 0.85 -21.74 4.80
N THR A 163 -0.25 -22.44 4.83
CA THR A 163 -1.13 -22.61 3.67
C THR A 163 -2.56 -22.28 4.10
N ASN A 164 -3.27 -21.58 3.25
CA ASN A 164 -4.70 -21.42 3.37
C ASN A 164 -5.38 -21.87 2.08
N ASN A 165 -6.70 -21.98 2.09
CA ASN A 165 -7.45 -22.42 0.91
C ASN A 165 -7.49 -21.35 -0.21
N ASN A 166 -6.84 -20.22 -0.02
CA ASN A 166 -6.69 -19.14 -1.01
C ASN A 166 -5.43 -19.29 -1.87
N GLY A 167 -4.69 -20.38 -1.72
CA GLY A 167 -3.46 -20.61 -2.44
C GLY A 167 -2.24 -19.95 -1.77
N ALA A 168 -2.35 -19.52 -0.50
CA ALA A 168 -1.18 -19.08 0.25
C ALA A 168 -0.16 -20.23 0.34
N ILE A 169 1.09 -19.92 0.03
CA ILE A 169 2.24 -20.84 0.10
C ILE A 169 3.31 -20.11 0.91
N GLY A 170 3.41 -20.45 2.19
CA GLY A 170 4.32 -19.83 3.13
C GLY A 170 3.78 -18.56 3.81
N SER A 171 4.47 -18.17 4.87
CA SER A 171 4.26 -16.96 5.65
C SER A 171 5.27 -15.87 5.28
N VAL A 172 5.17 -14.69 5.92
CA VAL A 172 6.21 -13.65 5.81
C VAL A 172 7.54 -14.15 6.36
N HIS A 173 7.51 -14.91 7.47
CA HIS A 173 8.69 -15.57 8.02
C HIS A 173 9.35 -16.52 7.01
N ASP A 174 8.56 -17.43 6.39
CA ASP A 174 9.08 -18.35 5.39
C ASP A 174 9.73 -17.58 4.21
N TYR A 175 9.08 -16.50 3.76
CA TYR A 175 9.60 -15.69 2.67
C TYR A 175 10.99 -15.12 2.98
N PHE A 176 11.16 -14.43 4.11
CA PHE A 176 12.45 -13.82 4.44
C PHE A 176 13.52 -14.85 4.77
N LEU A 177 13.15 -15.96 5.38
CA LEU A 177 14.06 -17.06 5.67
C LEU A 177 14.60 -17.66 4.37
N ASP A 178 13.73 -17.94 3.40
CA ASP A 178 14.11 -18.50 2.10
C ASP A 178 14.94 -17.52 1.27
N GLN A 179 14.52 -16.25 1.19
CA GLN A 179 15.25 -15.23 0.42
C GLN A 179 16.67 -14.98 0.96
N SER A 180 16.86 -15.17 2.25
CA SER A 180 18.16 -15.03 2.91
C SER A 180 19.00 -16.31 2.96
N ASN A 181 18.56 -17.40 2.32
CA ASN A 181 19.17 -18.73 2.47
C ASN A 181 19.27 -19.19 3.95
N GLY A 182 18.24 -18.94 4.72
CA GLY A 182 18.14 -19.32 6.12
C GLY A 182 18.91 -18.43 7.09
N LYS A 183 19.42 -17.28 6.65
CA LYS A 183 20.24 -16.40 7.49
C LYS A 183 19.44 -15.37 8.27
N PHE A 184 18.30 -14.92 7.76
CA PHE A 184 17.48 -13.90 8.35
C PHE A 184 16.16 -14.53 8.84
N ASP A 185 16.13 -14.86 10.14
CA ASP A 185 15.00 -15.53 10.83
C ASP A 185 14.13 -14.46 11.50
N LEU A 186 13.20 -13.89 10.72
CA LEU A 186 12.32 -12.80 11.14
C LEU A 186 10.96 -13.31 11.58
N THR A 187 10.60 -13.05 12.84
CA THR A 187 9.26 -13.32 13.40
C THR A 187 8.59 -12.02 13.85
N PHE A 188 7.27 -12.05 14.07
CA PHE A 188 6.50 -10.87 14.41
C PHE A 188 5.66 -11.06 15.68
N ASP A 189 5.68 -10.05 16.55
CA ASP A 189 4.62 -9.89 17.55
C ASP A 189 3.44 -9.15 16.90
N VAL A 190 2.24 -9.71 17.05
CA VAL A 190 0.99 -9.13 16.53
C VAL A 190 0.17 -8.58 17.68
N ILE A 191 -0.03 -7.29 17.72
CA ILE A 191 -0.75 -6.57 18.77
C ILE A 191 -2.07 -6.01 18.23
N GLY A 192 -3.09 -6.05 19.04
CA GLY A 192 -4.41 -5.52 18.66
C GLY A 192 -5.43 -6.62 18.33
N PRO A 193 -6.53 -6.30 17.63
CA PRO A 193 -6.85 -4.97 17.06
C PRO A 193 -7.00 -3.88 18.11
N VAL A 194 -6.42 -2.72 17.82
CA VAL A 194 -6.64 -1.49 18.59
C VAL A 194 -7.56 -0.54 17.81
N LYS A 195 -8.56 0.01 18.49
CA LYS A 195 -9.51 0.93 17.89
C LYS A 195 -9.06 2.36 18.08
N LEU A 196 -8.81 3.06 16.98
CA LEU A 196 -8.46 4.48 16.97
C LEU A 196 -9.71 5.35 17.09
N LYS A 197 -9.51 6.61 17.50
CA LYS A 197 -10.58 7.53 17.87
C LYS A 197 -11.21 8.31 16.70
N HIS A 198 -10.62 8.26 15.51
CA HIS A 198 -11.10 8.98 14.33
C HIS A 198 -11.60 8.01 13.27
N PRO A 199 -12.51 8.44 12.39
CA PRO A 199 -12.98 7.65 11.26
C PRO A 199 -11.84 7.44 10.25
N TYR A 200 -11.95 6.41 9.41
CA TYR A 200 -10.95 6.06 8.41
C TYR A 200 -10.59 7.23 7.51
N LYS A 201 -11.61 7.96 7.03
CA LYS A 201 -11.40 9.15 6.18
C LYS A 201 -10.44 10.17 6.80
N TYR A 202 -10.45 10.37 8.12
CA TYR A 202 -9.56 11.33 8.77
C TYR A 202 -8.09 11.02 8.52
N TYR A 203 -7.72 9.72 8.49
CA TYR A 203 -6.35 9.29 8.29
C TYR A 203 -5.93 9.20 6.82
N GLY A 204 -6.88 8.84 5.91
CA GLY A 204 -6.62 8.65 4.48
C GLY A 204 -7.02 9.84 3.59
N GLU A 205 -7.52 10.94 4.16
CA GLU A 205 -7.98 12.06 3.35
C GLU A 205 -6.82 12.79 2.67
N HIS A 206 -7.00 13.04 1.36
CA HIS A 206 -6.08 13.87 0.60
C HIS A 206 -6.34 15.36 0.86
N THR A 207 -5.28 16.13 0.95
CA THR A 207 -5.34 17.58 0.94
C THR A 207 -4.94 18.11 -0.44
N SER A 208 -5.10 19.42 -0.68
CA SER A 208 -4.63 20.04 -1.92
C SER A 208 -3.11 20.00 -2.10
N ARG A 209 -2.35 19.57 -1.08
CA ARG A 209 -0.88 19.57 -1.07
C ARG A 209 -0.26 18.19 -0.86
N GLN A 210 -1.00 17.26 -0.30
CA GLN A 210 -0.47 15.97 0.12
C GLN A 210 -1.57 14.90 0.08
N ASN A 211 -1.26 13.74 -0.47
CA ASN A 211 -2.07 12.54 -0.34
C ASN A 211 -1.89 11.98 1.07
N ASP A 212 -2.91 11.31 1.59
CA ASP A 212 -2.88 10.64 2.90
C ASP A 212 -2.28 11.50 4.02
N ALA A 213 -2.67 12.77 4.07
CA ALA A 213 -2.03 13.79 4.88
C ALA A 213 -1.94 13.43 6.38
N ASN A 214 -2.85 12.60 6.88
CA ASN A 214 -2.90 12.17 8.28
C ASN A 214 -2.54 10.69 8.50
N ALA A 215 -2.09 9.96 7.48
CA ALA A 215 -1.65 8.57 7.68
C ALA A 215 -0.53 8.43 8.73
N PRO A 216 0.45 9.34 8.82
CA PRO A 216 1.43 9.31 9.91
C PRO A 216 0.81 9.45 11.31
N GLN A 217 -0.32 10.17 11.44
CA GLN A 217 -1.05 10.29 12.70
C GLN A 217 -1.67 8.95 13.13
N MET A 218 -2.07 8.09 12.16
CA MET A 218 -2.51 6.72 12.45
C MET A 218 -1.41 5.93 13.18
N ILE A 219 -0.17 6.06 12.74
CA ILE A 219 0.97 5.40 13.38
C ILE A 219 1.19 5.90 14.80
N ILE A 220 1.15 7.23 14.98
CA ILE A 220 1.29 7.86 16.30
C ILE A 220 0.19 7.37 17.25
N ASP A 221 -1.06 7.37 16.79
CA ASP A 221 -2.20 6.95 17.60
C ASP A 221 -2.13 5.45 17.93
N ALA A 222 -1.71 4.60 16.96
CA ALA A 222 -1.51 3.18 17.17
C ALA A 222 -0.42 2.89 18.21
N CYS A 223 0.77 3.50 18.08
CA CYS A 223 1.86 3.33 19.04
C CYS A 223 1.46 3.80 20.44
N ASN A 224 0.75 4.92 20.56
CA ASN A 224 0.24 5.40 21.85
C ASN A 224 -0.79 4.44 22.48
N ALA A 225 -1.60 3.76 21.67
CA ALA A 225 -2.59 2.80 22.18
C ALA A 225 -1.96 1.53 22.75
N ILE A 226 -0.75 1.17 22.30
CA ILE A 226 -0.07 -0.09 22.74
C ILE A 226 1.12 0.13 23.66
N LYS A 227 1.56 1.35 23.92
CA LYS A 227 2.81 1.67 24.63
C LYS A 227 2.96 1.05 26.02
N GLU A 228 1.85 0.77 26.70
CA GLU A 228 1.86 0.11 28.02
C GLU A 228 1.87 -1.43 27.91
N GLN A 229 1.68 -1.97 26.69
CA GLN A 229 1.59 -3.40 26.44
C GLN A 229 2.87 -3.94 25.78
N VAL A 230 3.71 -3.05 25.24
CA VAL A 230 4.85 -3.42 24.38
C VAL A 230 6.14 -2.85 24.92
N ASP A 231 7.14 -3.71 25.03
CA ASP A 231 8.52 -3.28 25.27
C ASP A 231 9.23 -3.09 23.93
N PHE A 232 9.29 -1.85 23.47
CA PHE A 232 9.84 -1.50 22.17
C PHE A 232 11.33 -1.84 21.99
N ARG A 233 12.09 -2.05 23.10
CA ARG A 233 13.50 -2.48 23.03
C ARG A 233 13.71 -3.81 22.32
N GLN A 234 12.66 -4.63 22.23
CA GLN A 234 12.72 -5.93 21.55
C GLN A 234 12.83 -5.82 20.03
N TYR A 235 12.54 -4.64 19.49
CA TYR A 235 12.50 -4.37 18.04
C TYR A 235 13.62 -3.41 17.58
N ASP A 236 14.51 -3.04 18.48
CA ASP A 236 15.79 -2.37 18.22
C ASP A 236 16.83 -3.47 17.96
N TRP A 237 17.16 -3.69 16.69
CA TRP A 237 17.93 -4.88 16.29
C TRP A 237 19.44 -4.69 16.39
N ASP A 238 19.93 -3.46 16.33
CA ASP A 238 21.35 -3.13 16.39
C ASP A 238 21.74 -2.39 17.67
N GLY A 239 20.79 -2.03 18.51
CA GLY A 239 21.03 -1.42 19.82
C GLY A 239 21.31 0.08 19.74
N ASP A 240 20.90 0.74 18.67
CA ASP A 240 21.12 2.19 18.46
C ASP A 240 20.09 3.06 19.19
N GLY A 241 19.06 2.43 19.79
CA GLY A 241 17.99 3.09 20.51
C GLY A 241 16.81 3.49 19.63
N GLU A 242 16.73 3.01 18.40
CA GLU A 242 15.60 3.17 17.47
C GLU A 242 15.03 1.80 17.08
N VAL A 243 13.70 1.73 16.94
CA VAL A 243 13.02 0.56 16.35
C VAL A 243 13.20 0.62 14.84
N GLU A 244 13.67 -0.47 14.22
CA GLU A 244 13.89 -0.49 12.77
C GLU A 244 12.61 -0.21 11.98
N GLN A 245 11.50 -0.75 12.42
CA GLN A 245 10.19 -0.47 11.81
C GLN A 245 9.02 -0.89 12.70
N VAL A 246 8.01 -0.03 12.81
CA VAL A 246 6.66 -0.42 13.23
C VAL A 246 5.81 -0.67 12.00
N TYR A 247 5.18 -1.83 11.90
CA TYR A 247 4.27 -2.14 10.81
C TYR A 247 2.81 -2.04 11.27
N VAL A 248 1.98 -1.33 10.53
CA VAL A 248 0.55 -1.22 10.82
C VAL A 248 -0.26 -1.90 9.72
N VAL A 249 -1.12 -2.86 10.10
CA VAL A 249 -2.17 -3.35 9.24
C VAL A 249 -3.47 -2.67 9.64
N TYR A 250 -4.08 -1.94 8.73
CA TYR A 250 -5.31 -1.20 8.99
C TYR A 250 -6.53 -1.86 8.35
N ALA A 251 -7.67 -1.79 9.07
CA ALA A 251 -8.95 -2.34 8.62
C ALA A 251 -9.45 -1.66 7.34
N GLY A 252 -10.03 -2.44 6.44
CA GLY A 252 -10.63 -1.96 5.21
C GLY A 252 -9.72 -2.04 3.98
N GLU A 253 -10.05 -1.27 2.95
CA GLU A 253 -9.39 -1.26 1.64
C GLU A 253 -8.27 -0.22 1.61
N GLY A 254 -7.22 -0.48 0.82
CA GLY A 254 -6.19 0.50 0.51
C GLY A 254 -6.40 1.16 -0.85
N GLU A 255 -5.93 2.38 -1.03
CA GLU A 255 -6.07 3.12 -2.28
C GLU A 255 -5.36 2.41 -3.45
N ALA A 256 -4.15 1.91 -3.24
CA ALA A 256 -3.38 1.16 -4.24
C ALA A 256 -4.10 -0.08 -4.77
N THR A 257 -4.98 -0.68 -3.96
CA THR A 257 -5.73 -1.89 -4.28
C THR A 257 -7.20 -1.64 -4.59
N GLY A 258 -7.55 -0.37 -4.83
CA GLY A 258 -8.86 -0.04 -5.31
C GLY A 258 -9.78 0.66 -4.33
N GLY A 259 -9.31 1.06 -3.17
CA GLY A 259 -9.98 2.00 -2.30
C GLY A 259 -10.23 3.35 -2.99
N ASN A 260 -11.05 4.18 -2.38
CA ASN A 260 -11.28 5.55 -2.86
C ASN A 260 -10.23 6.52 -2.28
N ALA A 261 -10.22 7.77 -2.72
CA ALA A 261 -9.29 8.81 -2.29
C ALA A 261 -9.39 9.24 -0.80
N ASN A 262 -10.20 8.56 0.00
CA ASN A 262 -10.23 8.73 1.45
C ASN A 262 -9.64 7.50 2.17
N THR A 263 -9.05 6.56 1.41
CA THR A 263 -8.38 5.38 1.94
C THR A 263 -6.87 5.56 1.83
N ILE A 264 -6.13 4.92 2.73
CA ILE A 264 -4.68 5.08 2.82
C ILE A 264 -4.00 4.23 1.75
N TRP A 265 -2.99 4.79 1.09
CA TRP A 265 -2.07 4.04 0.24
C TRP A 265 -1.07 3.25 1.11
N PRO A 266 -0.87 1.94 0.90
CA PRO A 266 0.21 1.20 1.56
C PRO A 266 1.57 1.83 1.26
N HIS A 267 2.35 2.11 2.30
CA HIS A 267 3.64 2.79 2.14
C HIS A 267 4.58 2.57 3.33
N LYS A 268 5.86 2.86 3.10
CA LYS A 268 6.90 3.00 4.13
C LYS A 268 7.39 4.44 4.18
N TYR A 269 7.37 5.04 5.38
CA TYR A 269 7.91 6.38 5.66
C TYR A 269 8.63 6.46 7.01
N SER A 270 9.19 7.64 7.28
CA SER A 270 9.60 8.04 8.63
C SER A 270 8.75 9.23 9.09
N LEU A 271 8.43 9.30 10.38
CA LEU A 271 7.70 10.44 10.95
C LEU A 271 8.44 11.76 10.71
N SER A 272 9.76 11.76 10.83
CA SER A 272 10.62 12.92 10.55
C SER A 272 10.56 13.39 9.09
N ASP A 273 10.38 12.47 8.14
CA ASP A 273 10.33 12.79 6.71
C ASP A 273 9.08 13.58 6.33
N VAL A 274 8.01 13.39 7.09
CA VAL A 274 6.75 14.13 6.93
C VAL A 274 6.63 15.32 7.88
N GLY A 275 7.73 15.72 8.52
CA GLY A 275 7.80 16.89 9.38
C GLY A 275 7.22 16.69 10.78
N LEU A 276 7.02 15.47 11.22
CA LEU A 276 6.58 15.12 12.55
C LEU A 276 7.77 14.71 13.43
N ASN A 277 7.59 14.82 14.75
CA ASN A 277 8.59 14.30 15.66
C ASN A 277 8.48 12.79 15.79
N ALA A 278 9.62 12.10 15.84
CA ALA A 278 9.68 10.72 16.24
C ALA A 278 9.10 10.52 17.65
N LEU A 279 8.48 9.38 17.89
CA LEU A 279 7.98 9.01 19.21
C LEU A 279 9.13 8.49 20.07
N THR A 280 9.01 8.65 21.39
CA THR A 280 9.96 8.05 22.32
C THR A 280 9.20 7.42 23.47
N PHE A 281 9.41 6.11 23.68
CA PHE A 281 8.84 5.36 24.79
C PHE A 281 9.97 4.63 25.54
N ASN A 282 10.12 4.90 26.84
CA ASN A 282 11.14 4.29 27.70
C ASN A 282 12.58 4.40 27.13
N GLY A 283 12.88 5.52 26.46
CA GLY A 283 14.19 5.79 25.87
C GLY A 283 14.43 5.18 24.49
N ILE A 284 13.42 4.52 23.92
CA ILE A 284 13.49 3.96 22.54
C ILE A 284 12.70 4.86 21.60
N THR A 285 13.31 5.17 20.47
CA THR A 285 12.75 6.00 19.42
C THR A 285 11.97 5.16 18.42
N ILE A 286 10.82 5.67 17.97
CA ILE A 286 10.03 5.11 16.87
C ILE A 286 9.89 6.21 15.82
N ASN A 287 10.49 6.01 14.66
CA ASN A 287 10.52 6.96 13.56
C ASN A 287 10.07 6.31 12.26
N THR A 288 10.67 5.18 11.92
CA THR A 288 10.39 4.41 10.70
C THR A 288 9.14 3.55 10.86
N TYR A 289 8.26 3.61 9.88
CA TYR A 289 7.04 2.81 9.85
C TYR A 289 6.68 2.36 8.44
N ALA A 290 5.86 1.31 8.37
CA ALA A 290 5.14 0.95 7.15
C ALA A 290 3.70 0.59 7.47
N CYS A 291 2.84 0.59 6.45
CA CYS A 291 1.45 0.19 6.61
C CYS A 291 0.88 -0.49 5.38
N SER A 292 -0.13 -1.32 5.60
CA SER A 292 -0.91 -1.96 4.53
C SER A 292 -2.36 -2.19 4.93
N ASN A 293 -3.21 -2.35 3.92
CA ASN A 293 -4.64 -2.58 4.07
C ASN A 293 -4.98 -4.05 4.35
N GLU A 294 -6.12 -4.26 5.00
CA GLU A 294 -6.67 -5.58 5.28
C GLU A 294 -7.19 -6.29 4.04
N ILE A 295 -8.00 -5.62 3.23
CA ILE A 295 -8.77 -6.27 2.16
C ILE A 295 -8.59 -5.62 0.80
N ILE A 296 -8.83 -6.45 -0.22
CA ILE A 296 -8.88 -6.07 -1.63
C ILE A 296 -10.25 -6.46 -2.18
N ARG A 297 -10.84 -5.59 -3.02
CA ARG A 297 -12.02 -5.94 -3.81
C ARG A 297 -11.64 -6.21 -5.25
N ALA A 298 -12.09 -7.34 -5.75
CA ALA A 298 -11.85 -7.75 -7.13
C ALA A 298 -13.11 -8.31 -7.80
N GLN A 299 -13.18 -8.19 -9.11
CA GLN A 299 -14.22 -8.81 -9.91
C GLN A 299 -13.84 -10.26 -10.23
N LEU A 300 -14.65 -11.20 -9.76
CA LEU A 300 -14.50 -12.61 -10.07
C LEU A 300 -15.79 -13.14 -10.68
N ASN A 301 -15.73 -13.64 -11.91
CA ASN A 301 -16.89 -14.13 -12.66
C ASN A 301 -18.04 -13.11 -12.73
N GLY A 302 -17.72 -11.82 -12.96
CA GLY A 302 -18.68 -10.73 -13.08
C GLY A 302 -19.34 -10.30 -11.75
N LYS A 303 -18.84 -10.78 -10.62
CA LYS A 303 -19.30 -10.40 -9.27
C LYS A 303 -18.14 -9.83 -8.47
N GLU A 304 -18.41 -8.73 -7.77
CA GLU A 304 -17.45 -8.19 -6.81
C GLU A 304 -17.27 -9.16 -5.64
N ARG A 305 -16.02 -9.39 -5.28
CA ARG A 305 -15.59 -10.26 -4.19
C ARG A 305 -14.57 -9.54 -3.33
N VAL A 306 -14.61 -9.84 -2.05
CA VAL A 306 -13.68 -9.32 -1.05
C VAL A 306 -12.69 -10.43 -0.70
N PHE A 307 -11.41 -10.06 -0.68
CA PHE A 307 -10.29 -10.93 -0.30
C PHE A 307 -9.45 -10.25 0.78
N TYR A 308 -8.80 -11.00 1.63
CA TYR A 308 -7.72 -10.46 2.45
C TYR A 308 -6.52 -10.11 1.57
N SER A 309 -5.84 -9.03 1.90
CA SER A 309 -4.52 -8.73 1.34
C SER A 309 -3.55 -9.85 1.69
N GLY A 310 -2.77 -10.31 0.72
CA GLY A 310 -1.75 -11.33 0.92
C GLY A 310 -0.50 -10.77 1.60
N ILE A 311 0.49 -11.65 1.78
CA ILE A 311 1.78 -11.28 2.39
C ILE A 311 2.64 -10.41 1.47
N GLY A 312 2.34 -10.32 0.17
CA GLY A 312 3.18 -9.62 -0.81
C GLY A 312 3.40 -8.14 -0.49
N THR A 313 2.34 -7.40 -0.14
CA THR A 313 2.46 -6.00 0.27
C THR A 313 3.26 -5.88 1.56
N ILE A 314 3.03 -6.76 2.54
CA ILE A 314 3.78 -6.75 3.81
C ILE A 314 5.27 -6.98 3.55
N CYS A 315 5.60 -7.99 2.74
CA CYS A 315 7.00 -8.27 2.39
C CYS A 315 7.64 -7.11 1.62
N HIS A 316 6.92 -6.46 0.69
CA HIS A 316 7.40 -5.32 -0.07
C HIS A 316 7.73 -4.14 0.84
N GLU A 317 6.76 -3.64 1.60
CA GLU A 317 6.94 -2.49 2.48
C GLU A 317 7.98 -2.76 3.58
N PHE A 318 8.02 -4.00 4.10
CA PHE A 318 9.03 -4.38 5.09
C PHE A 318 10.44 -4.45 4.49
N SER A 319 10.56 -4.84 3.23
CA SER A 319 11.86 -4.87 2.52
C SER A 319 12.49 -3.49 2.36
N HIS A 320 11.68 -2.42 2.33
CA HIS A 320 12.19 -1.05 2.36
C HIS A 320 12.94 -0.73 3.67
N CYS A 321 12.51 -1.28 4.81
CA CYS A 321 13.23 -1.21 6.07
C CYS A 321 14.60 -1.89 5.99
N LEU A 322 14.72 -2.96 5.19
CA LEU A 322 15.98 -3.64 4.92
C LEU A 322 16.88 -2.89 3.91
N GLY A 323 16.44 -1.75 3.40
CA GLY A 323 17.18 -0.88 2.50
C GLY A 323 16.92 -1.12 1.01
N LEU A 324 15.98 -1.98 0.62
CA LEU A 324 15.66 -2.23 -0.78
C LEU A 324 14.83 -1.06 -1.37
N PRO A 325 15.21 -0.47 -2.51
CA PRO A 325 14.41 0.54 -3.19
C PRO A 325 13.35 -0.09 -4.08
N ASP A 326 12.40 0.72 -4.55
CA ASP A 326 11.48 0.33 -5.61
C ASP A 326 12.21 0.12 -6.95
N PHE A 327 11.81 -0.92 -7.68
CA PHE A 327 12.34 -1.27 -9.01
C PHE A 327 11.35 -0.99 -10.15
N TYR A 328 10.46 -0.04 -9.94
CA TYR A 328 9.60 0.56 -10.97
C TYR A 328 9.84 2.07 -11.07
N ASP A 329 9.25 2.72 -12.06
CA ASP A 329 9.41 4.16 -12.26
C ASP A 329 8.52 4.96 -11.30
N THR A 330 9.09 5.35 -10.16
CA THR A 330 8.43 6.17 -9.12
C THR A 330 8.22 7.64 -9.53
N ARG A 331 8.50 8.00 -10.78
CA ARG A 331 8.40 9.37 -11.31
C ARG A 331 7.17 9.57 -12.19
N GLY A 332 6.20 8.68 -12.08
CA GLY A 332 4.97 8.73 -12.87
C GLY A 332 5.16 8.39 -14.35
N GLY A 333 6.27 7.76 -14.71
CA GLY A 333 6.52 7.23 -16.05
C GLY A 333 5.71 5.97 -16.34
N ASN A 334 5.77 5.50 -17.59
CA ASN A 334 5.13 4.25 -18.01
C ASN A 334 6.06 3.03 -17.92
N ASN A 335 7.25 3.19 -17.34
CA ASN A 335 8.18 2.08 -17.18
C ASN A 335 7.73 1.22 -16.00
N VAL A 336 7.33 0.01 -16.29
CA VAL A 336 6.87 -0.95 -15.29
C VAL A 336 8.01 -1.62 -14.51
N GLY A 337 9.26 -1.22 -14.72
CA GLY A 337 10.43 -1.80 -14.08
C GLY A 337 10.55 -3.30 -14.34
N SER A 338 10.92 -4.05 -13.31
CA SER A 338 10.96 -5.53 -13.34
C SER A 338 9.57 -6.17 -13.44
N GLY A 339 8.50 -5.38 -13.33
CA GLY A 339 7.14 -5.88 -13.44
C GLY A 339 6.79 -6.89 -12.35
N ARG A 340 6.20 -8.02 -12.73
CA ARG A 340 5.78 -9.07 -11.79
C ARG A 340 6.91 -10.04 -11.39
N TYR A 341 8.12 -9.84 -11.89
CA TYR A 341 9.26 -10.70 -11.57
C TYR A 341 9.99 -10.29 -10.30
N ASP A 342 9.66 -9.17 -9.71
CA ASP A 342 10.34 -8.62 -8.55
C ASP A 342 9.35 -8.15 -7.47
N LEU A 343 9.63 -8.49 -6.20
CA LEU A 343 8.83 -8.04 -5.06
C LEU A 343 8.78 -6.52 -4.96
N MET A 344 9.93 -5.85 -5.19
CA MET A 344 10.06 -4.39 -5.11
C MET A 344 9.46 -3.68 -6.34
N CYS A 345 8.57 -4.36 -7.02
CA CYS A 345 7.79 -3.89 -8.15
C CYS A 345 6.37 -4.48 -8.06
N ALA A 346 5.70 -4.76 -9.18
CA ALA A 346 4.37 -5.36 -9.21
C ALA A 346 4.34 -6.85 -8.80
N GLY A 347 5.46 -7.46 -8.45
CA GLY A 347 5.56 -8.83 -7.93
C GLY A 347 4.84 -9.02 -6.60
N SER A 348 4.70 -7.96 -5.79
CA SER A 348 3.86 -7.94 -4.58
C SER A 348 2.39 -8.32 -4.86
N TYR A 349 1.94 -8.22 -6.11
CA TYR A 349 0.60 -8.59 -6.58
C TYR A 349 0.54 -9.91 -7.34
N ASN A 350 1.54 -10.77 -7.24
CA ASN A 350 1.51 -12.05 -7.92
C ASN A 350 0.42 -12.96 -7.37
N GLY A 351 -0.24 -13.68 -8.29
CA GLY A 351 -1.29 -14.60 -7.96
C GLY A 351 -2.69 -14.16 -8.44
N GLY A 352 -2.90 -12.86 -8.64
CA GLY A 352 -4.19 -12.32 -9.10
C GLY A 352 -5.35 -12.52 -8.11
N PRO A 353 -6.57 -12.12 -8.44
CA PRO A 353 -7.72 -12.24 -7.54
C PRO A 353 -8.19 -13.70 -7.34
N GLU A 354 -7.69 -14.64 -8.10
CA GLU A 354 -8.00 -16.07 -7.98
C GLU A 354 -7.01 -16.85 -7.12
N SER A 355 -5.81 -16.32 -6.96
CA SER A 355 -4.78 -16.85 -6.06
C SER A 355 -4.28 -15.71 -5.20
N ILE A 356 -4.69 -15.68 -3.95
CA ILE A 356 -4.28 -14.62 -3.02
C ILE A 356 -2.78 -14.67 -2.88
N MET A 357 -2.24 -13.62 -3.29
CA MET A 357 -0.91 -13.11 -3.43
C MET A 357 0.08 -13.64 -2.44
N ASN A 358 0.99 -14.41 -2.94
CA ASN A 358 2.18 -14.81 -2.25
C ASN A 358 3.37 -14.08 -2.85
N ALA A 359 4.04 -13.27 -2.06
CA ALA A 359 5.38 -12.84 -2.39
C ALA A 359 6.30 -14.04 -2.74
N TYR A 360 6.01 -15.20 -2.21
CA TYR A 360 6.67 -16.47 -2.46
C TYR A 360 6.70 -16.90 -3.94
N ASN A 361 5.67 -16.56 -4.72
CA ASN A 361 5.66 -16.86 -6.15
C ASN A 361 6.64 -16.03 -6.98
N VAL A 362 7.22 -14.97 -6.41
CA VAL A 362 8.21 -14.11 -7.08
C VAL A 362 9.60 -14.72 -7.01
N SER A 363 9.91 -15.41 -5.92
CA SER A 363 11.27 -15.86 -5.61
C SER A 363 11.67 -17.18 -6.25
N ILE A 364 10.72 -18.01 -6.68
CA ILE A 364 11.01 -19.35 -7.25
C ILE A 364 11.47 -19.27 -8.72
N GLN A 365 11.42 -18.08 -9.34
CA GLN A 365 11.79 -17.90 -10.76
C GLN A 365 13.13 -17.17 -10.96
N ASN A 366 13.84 -16.84 -9.91
CA ASN A 366 15.21 -16.34 -9.92
C ASN A 366 16.13 -17.34 -9.25
#